data_78bc2e90917adabdc26ecfec530c7e20
#
_entry.id   78bc2e90917adabdc26ecfec530c7e20
#
_cell.length_a   1.000
_cell.length_b   1.000
_cell.length_c   1.000
_cell.angle_alpha   90.00
_cell.angle_beta   90.00
_cell.angle_gamma   90.00
#
_symmetry.space_group_name_H-M   'P 1'
#
loop_
_entity.id
_entity.type
_entity.pdbx_description
1 polymer ?
#
loop_
_entity_poly.entity_id
_entity_poly.type
_entity_poly.pdbx_seq_one_letter_code
_entity_poly.pdbx_strand_id
1 'polypeptide(L)'
;YQEAEEAYIAVLKMTGAEDKAREKLTENLAASIYKQGEQERKLEKHREAANHFLRIATIAPTAKIRPTAEYDAAASLIILKDWPAASRVLVDFRKRYPQSELQPEVTKKLAVVYKENGELMASAAEFERIETESRDESLRREALEQSAELYVQAASFKDALRIYYKYVKAFPSPAESAIETRQKIADIHKKNNNDKDYIAELKTIVKTDAGAGPERTDRTRYLAANAALVLAEPSLDAFYEVKLVKPFKKNLNRKKKRMKAAIDRYTKLVDYEVSEVTSAATYQLAEIYFHFSRALLDSERPGGLSELELEQYNLALEDQAYPFEEKAIDVHEKNIELLSIGVYNKWIDKSIAKLAVLMPARYAKAEEQNTFIKSLTPSSQQAETTDKEEEQKVQDVTAMVGG
;
A
#
# COMPACT_ATOMS: atom_id res chain seq x y z
N TYR A 1 -9.61 53.19 -7.82
CA TYR A 1 -9.85 52.87 -6.40
C TYR A 1 -8.79 53.50 -5.49
N GLN A 2 -7.58 53.73 -5.99
CA GLN A 2 -6.51 54.40 -5.23
C GLN A 2 -6.94 55.85 -4.85
N GLU A 3 -7.43 56.64 -5.79
CA GLU A 3 -7.94 57.98 -5.52
C GLU A 3 -9.08 57.98 -4.49
N ALA A 4 -9.96 56.97 -4.54
CA ALA A 4 -11.03 56.81 -3.55
C ALA A 4 -10.47 56.53 -2.15
N GLU A 5 -9.44 55.67 -2.05
CA GLU A 5 -8.74 55.39 -0.80
C GLU A 5 -8.15 56.67 -0.20
N GLU A 6 -7.42 57.45 -1.00
CA GLU A 6 -6.81 58.74 -0.59
C GLU A 6 -7.86 59.71 -0.11
N ALA A 7 -8.98 59.86 -0.82
CA ALA A 7 -10.10 60.71 -0.43
C ALA A 7 -10.73 60.26 0.91
N TYR A 8 -10.99 58.93 1.10
CA TYR A 8 -11.55 58.46 2.36
C TYR A 8 -10.60 58.64 3.54
N ILE A 9 -9.28 58.45 3.34
CA ILE A 9 -8.28 58.74 4.38
C ILE A 9 -8.30 60.22 4.77
N ALA A 10 -8.37 61.13 3.78
CA ALA A 10 -8.42 62.56 4.04
C ALA A 10 -9.67 62.95 4.85
N VAL A 11 -10.86 62.45 4.44
CA VAL A 11 -12.11 62.72 5.15
C VAL A 11 -12.09 62.15 6.57
N LEU A 12 -11.58 60.89 6.75
CA LEU A 12 -11.49 60.28 8.08
C LEU A 12 -10.56 61.02 9.05
N LYS A 13 -9.53 61.72 8.56
CA LYS A 13 -8.69 62.59 9.38
C LYS A 13 -9.42 63.84 9.88
N MET A 14 -10.42 64.31 9.12
CA MET A 14 -11.23 65.49 9.47
C MET A 14 -12.47 65.09 10.29
N THR A 15 -12.87 63.83 10.31
CA THR A 15 -14.06 63.30 10.97
C THR A 15 -13.77 63.02 12.45
N GLY A 16 -14.55 63.50 13.38
CA GLY A 16 -14.42 63.26 14.83
C GLY A 16 -14.62 61.72 15.16
N ALA A 17 -14.06 61.29 16.29
CA ALA A 17 -14.15 59.91 16.71
C ALA A 17 -15.59 59.42 16.94
N GLU A 18 -16.45 60.30 17.42
CA GLU A 18 -17.86 60.05 17.77
C GLU A 18 -18.83 60.27 16.59
N ASP A 19 -18.30 60.57 15.38
CA ASP A 19 -19.16 60.88 14.23
C ASP A 19 -19.75 59.58 13.69
N LYS A 20 -21.09 59.50 13.58
CA LYS A 20 -21.82 58.36 13.00
C LYS A 20 -21.43 58.04 11.57
N ALA A 21 -20.90 59.00 10.81
CA ALA A 21 -20.41 58.77 9.45
C ALA A 21 -19.11 58.00 9.40
N ARG A 22 -18.32 57.96 10.51
CA ARG A 22 -16.99 57.32 10.58
C ARG A 22 -17.02 55.83 10.27
N GLU A 23 -18.02 55.10 10.78
CA GLU A 23 -18.17 53.66 10.48
C GLU A 23 -18.33 53.45 8.97
N LYS A 24 -19.26 54.19 8.34
CA LYS A 24 -19.51 54.10 6.89
C LYS A 24 -18.28 54.49 6.06
N LEU A 25 -17.55 55.50 6.47
CA LEU A 25 -16.32 55.94 5.82
C LEU A 25 -15.22 54.85 5.93
N THR A 26 -15.11 54.20 7.08
CA THR A 26 -14.17 53.10 7.30
C THR A 26 -14.52 51.88 6.43
N GLU A 27 -15.79 51.53 6.31
CA GLU A 27 -16.25 50.46 5.41
C GLU A 27 -15.95 50.78 3.94
N ASN A 28 -16.21 52.01 3.50
CA ASN A 28 -15.92 52.46 2.14
C ASN A 28 -14.40 52.48 1.85
N LEU A 29 -13.60 52.91 2.83
CA LEU A 29 -12.14 52.85 2.75
C LEU A 29 -11.66 51.41 2.59
N ALA A 30 -12.14 50.50 3.42
CA ALA A 30 -11.80 49.07 3.32
C ALA A 30 -12.22 48.46 1.96
N ALA A 31 -13.44 48.84 1.49
CA ALA A 31 -13.94 48.40 0.18
C ALA A 31 -13.06 48.91 -0.98
N SER A 32 -12.56 50.16 -0.90
CA SER A 32 -11.67 50.70 -1.96
C SER A 32 -10.33 49.97 -2.00
N ILE A 33 -9.75 49.64 -0.85
CA ILE A 33 -8.52 48.86 -0.75
C ILE A 33 -8.75 47.41 -1.24
N TYR A 34 -9.87 46.80 -0.86
CA TYR A 34 -10.24 45.48 -1.30
C TYR A 34 -10.37 45.41 -2.83
N LYS A 35 -10.99 46.42 -3.44
CA LYS A 35 -11.14 46.53 -4.90
C LYS A 35 -9.79 46.67 -5.61
N GLN A 36 -8.81 47.33 -5.03
CA GLN A 36 -7.44 47.34 -5.57
C GLN A 36 -6.85 45.93 -5.56
N GLY A 37 -7.01 45.18 -4.47
CA GLY A 37 -6.58 43.81 -4.39
C GLY A 37 -7.24 42.90 -5.45
N GLU A 38 -8.55 43.10 -5.71
CA GLU A 38 -9.27 42.38 -6.78
C GLU A 38 -8.75 42.75 -8.16
N GLN A 39 -8.37 44.03 -8.40
CA GLN A 39 -7.76 44.44 -9.67
C GLN A 39 -6.40 43.75 -9.90
N GLU A 40 -5.53 43.78 -8.89
CA GLU A 40 -4.23 43.13 -9.00
C GLU A 40 -4.37 41.59 -9.18
N ARG A 41 -5.34 40.97 -8.49
CA ARG A 41 -5.64 39.54 -8.68
C ARG A 41 -6.11 39.21 -10.10
N LYS A 42 -6.93 40.08 -10.73
CA LYS A 42 -7.33 39.90 -12.13
C LYS A 42 -6.17 40.07 -13.12
N LEU A 43 -5.14 40.78 -12.75
CA LEU A 43 -3.89 40.94 -13.50
C LEU A 43 -2.86 39.86 -13.15
N GLU A 44 -3.27 38.80 -12.39
CA GLU A 44 -2.44 37.71 -11.91
C GLU A 44 -1.27 38.15 -11.00
N LYS A 45 -1.31 39.40 -10.51
CA LYS A 45 -0.34 39.94 -9.57
C LYS A 45 -0.71 39.56 -8.13
N HIS A 46 -0.57 38.26 -7.84
CA HIS A 46 -1.05 37.67 -6.58
C HIS A 46 -0.34 38.21 -5.33
N ARG A 47 0.93 38.64 -5.43
CA ARG A 47 1.66 39.24 -4.31
C ARG A 47 1.10 40.58 -3.93
N GLU A 48 0.88 41.44 -4.91
CA GLU A 48 0.30 42.77 -4.77
C GLU A 48 -1.14 42.64 -4.26
N ALA A 49 -1.92 41.74 -4.81
CA ALA A 49 -3.27 41.45 -4.34
C ALA A 49 -3.29 41.08 -2.84
N ALA A 50 -2.43 40.12 -2.44
CA ALA A 50 -2.32 39.71 -1.03
C ALA A 50 -1.92 40.89 -0.12
N ASN A 51 -1.01 41.75 -0.55
CA ASN A 51 -0.59 42.93 0.20
C ASN A 51 -1.78 43.91 0.40
N HIS A 52 -2.57 44.16 -0.67
CA HIS A 52 -3.76 45.00 -0.56
C HIS A 52 -4.78 44.42 0.42
N PHE A 53 -5.08 43.16 0.35
CA PHE A 53 -6.02 42.49 1.25
C PHE A 53 -5.54 42.53 2.71
N LEU A 54 -4.26 42.24 2.98
CA LEU A 54 -3.73 42.23 4.36
C LEU A 54 -3.64 43.61 5.00
N ARG A 55 -3.35 44.66 4.22
CA ARG A 55 -3.24 46.01 4.79
C ARG A 55 -4.57 46.57 5.30
N ILE A 56 -5.74 45.99 4.91
CA ILE A 56 -7.03 46.33 5.47
C ILE A 56 -7.03 46.13 7.00
N ALA A 57 -6.36 45.11 7.49
CA ALA A 57 -6.26 44.86 8.94
C ALA A 57 -5.60 45.98 9.71
N THR A 58 -4.72 46.77 9.09
CA THR A 58 -4.01 47.90 9.69
C THR A 58 -4.77 49.22 9.46
N ILE A 59 -5.31 49.41 8.26
CA ILE A 59 -5.90 50.73 7.86
C ILE A 59 -7.36 50.83 8.30
N ALA A 60 -8.12 49.75 8.22
CA ALA A 60 -9.54 49.70 8.58
C ALA A 60 -9.84 48.45 9.44
N PRO A 61 -9.30 48.36 10.66
CA PRO A 61 -9.30 47.12 11.48
C PRO A 61 -10.70 46.66 11.90
N THR A 62 -11.69 47.52 11.90
CA THR A 62 -13.08 47.26 12.30
C THR A 62 -14.00 46.95 11.11
N ALA A 63 -13.48 47.02 9.87
CA ALA A 63 -14.30 46.84 8.68
C ALA A 63 -14.81 45.40 8.57
N LYS A 64 -16.10 45.27 8.20
CA LYS A 64 -16.80 43.95 8.06
C LYS A 64 -16.22 43.11 6.96
N ILE A 65 -15.60 43.72 5.93
CA ILE A 65 -14.95 42.99 4.82
C ILE A 65 -13.59 42.37 5.21
N ARG A 66 -13.02 42.72 6.34
CA ARG A 66 -11.70 42.28 6.79
C ARG A 66 -11.54 40.76 6.83
N PRO A 67 -12.48 39.93 7.35
CA PRO A 67 -12.35 38.48 7.32
C PRO A 67 -12.25 37.97 5.90
N THR A 68 -13.09 38.44 4.97
CA THR A 68 -13.03 38.05 3.56
C THR A 68 -11.70 38.45 2.92
N ALA A 69 -11.20 39.64 3.22
CA ALA A 69 -9.91 40.11 2.70
C ALA A 69 -8.73 39.24 3.21
N GLU A 70 -8.69 38.89 4.50
CA GLU A 70 -7.65 38.01 5.04
C GLU A 70 -7.72 36.59 4.41
N TYR A 71 -8.92 36.05 4.16
CA TYR A 71 -9.11 34.80 3.48
C TYR A 71 -8.63 34.86 2.00
N ASP A 72 -8.96 35.94 1.28
CA ASP A 72 -8.53 36.12 -0.11
C ASP A 72 -7.02 36.39 -0.23
N ALA A 73 -6.41 37.00 0.77
CA ALA A 73 -4.96 37.13 0.87
C ALA A 73 -4.30 35.75 0.98
N ALA A 74 -4.82 34.91 1.87
CA ALA A 74 -4.31 33.53 1.98
C ALA A 74 -4.46 32.76 0.68
N ALA A 75 -5.58 32.88 -0.03
CA ALA A 75 -5.80 32.26 -1.33
C ALA A 75 -4.77 32.73 -2.37
N SER A 76 -4.46 34.04 -2.39
CA SER A 76 -3.44 34.61 -3.29
C SER A 76 -2.04 34.10 -2.96
N LEU A 77 -1.70 33.95 -1.68
CA LEU A 77 -0.44 33.38 -1.21
C LEU A 77 -0.30 31.89 -1.55
N ILE A 78 -1.39 31.13 -1.50
CA ILE A 78 -1.45 29.72 -1.91
C ILE A 78 -1.12 29.58 -3.40
N ILE A 79 -1.68 30.43 -4.25
CA ILE A 79 -1.37 30.44 -5.70
C ILE A 79 0.13 30.70 -5.94
N LEU A 80 0.73 31.58 -5.14
CA LEU A 80 2.17 31.86 -5.17
C LEU A 80 3.04 30.74 -4.58
N LYS A 81 2.41 29.70 -3.98
CA LYS A 81 3.10 28.64 -3.21
C LYS A 81 3.91 29.20 -2.03
N ASP A 82 3.52 30.37 -1.51
CA ASP A 82 4.12 30.94 -0.31
C ASP A 82 3.43 30.32 0.92
N TRP A 83 3.74 29.03 1.13
CA TRP A 83 3.11 28.21 2.16
C TRP A 83 3.28 28.77 3.58
N PRO A 84 4.49 29.26 3.97
CA PRO A 84 4.68 29.83 5.29
C PRO A 84 3.88 31.13 5.54
N ALA A 85 3.69 31.96 4.52
CA ALA A 85 2.87 33.15 4.66
C ALA A 85 1.37 32.79 4.69
N ALA A 86 0.94 31.89 3.81
CA ALA A 86 -0.45 31.42 3.76
C ALA A 86 -0.88 30.77 5.08
N SER A 87 -0.04 29.87 5.65
CA SER A 87 -0.36 29.22 6.92
C SER A 87 -0.51 30.22 8.06
N ARG A 88 0.39 31.20 8.17
CA ARG A 88 0.28 32.27 9.20
C ARG A 88 -1.03 33.02 9.10
N VAL A 89 -1.40 33.46 7.90
CA VAL A 89 -2.65 34.20 7.68
C VAL A 89 -3.87 33.37 8.07
N LEU A 90 -3.90 32.08 7.64
CA LEU A 90 -5.02 31.20 7.94
C LEU A 90 -5.12 30.81 9.43
N VAL A 91 -3.98 30.60 10.10
CA VAL A 91 -3.93 30.35 11.56
C VAL A 91 -4.42 31.58 12.34
N ASP A 92 -3.98 32.76 11.95
CA ASP A 92 -4.43 34.02 12.58
C ASP A 92 -5.90 34.26 12.31
N PHE A 93 -6.39 33.99 11.09
CA PHE A 93 -7.81 34.03 10.75
C PHE A 93 -8.63 33.17 11.69
N ARG A 94 -8.22 31.87 11.84
CA ARG A 94 -8.91 30.90 12.71
C ARG A 94 -9.04 31.42 14.16
N LYS A 95 -7.97 31.98 14.69
CA LYS A 95 -7.96 32.53 16.06
C LYS A 95 -8.83 33.77 16.22
N ARG A 96 -8.83 34.63 15.21
CA ARG A 96 -9.51 35.92 15.26
C ARG A 96 -11.01 35.81 14.98
N TYR A 97 -11.40 34.89 14.11
CA TYR A 97 -12.78 34.73 13.67
C TYR A 97 -13.34 33.31 13.93
N PRO A 98 -13.38 32.85 15.20
CA PRO A 98 -13.77 31.47 15.52
C PRO A 98 -15.20 31.10 15.11
N GLN A 99 -16.07 32.10 14.90
CA GLN A 99 -17.47 31.92 14.50
C GLN A 99 -17.71 32.22 13.01
N SER A 100 -16.66 32.40 12.21
CA SER A 100 -16.81 32.66 10.79
C SER A 100 -17.32 31.42 10.06
N GLU A 101 -18.25 31.62 9.12
CA GLU A 101 -18.72 30.59 8.20
C GLU A 101 -17.61 30.03 7.29
N LEU A 102 -16.50 30.76 7.17
CA LEU A 102 -15.31 30.33 6.40
C LEU A 102 -14.41 29.33 7.16
N GLN A 103 -14.69 29.02 8.42
CA GLN A 103 -13.84 28.12 9.22
C GLN A 103 -13.62 26.74 8.56
N PRO A 104 -14.63 26.05 8.01
CA PRO A 104 -14.41 24.77 7.34
C PRO A 104 -13.50 24.89 6.12
N GLU A 105 -13.62 25.99 5.36
CA GLU A 105 -12.75 26.23 4.21
C GLU A 105 -11.31 26.59 4.62
N VAL A 106 -11.16 27.32 5.72
CA VAL A 106 -9.84 27.59 6.33
C VAL A 106 -9.17 26.29 6.78
N THR A 107 -9.91 25.35 7.39
CA THR A 107 -9.42 24.04 7.77
C THR A 107 -8.92 23.25 6.55
N LYS A 108 -9.70 23.20 5.47
CA LYS A 108 -9.30 22.53 4.22
C LYS A 108 -8.05 23.17 3.61
N LYS A 109 -7.98 24.50 3.57
CA LYS A 109 -6.79 25.20 3.05
C LYS A 109 -5.55 24.92 3.90
N LEU A 110 -5.68 24.93 5.23
CA LEU A 110 -4.56 24.61 6.14
C LEU A 110 -4.07 23.18 5.96
N ALA A 111 -4.96 22.21 5.78
CA ALA A 111 -4.58 20.84 5.49
C ALA A 111 -3.66 20.75 4.26
N VAL A 112 -4.04 21.42 3.17
CA VAL A 112 -3.24 21.47 1.94
C VAL A 112 -1.93 22.24 2.14
N VAL A 113 -2.01 23.43 2.73
CA VAL A 113 -0.85 24.32 2.93
C VAL A 113 0.23 23.63 3.79
N TYR A 114 -0.16 22.98 4.88
CA TYR A 114 0.78 22.21 5.71
C TYR A 114 1.38 21.02 4.98
N LYS A 115 0.58 20.30 4.17
CA LYS A 115 1.07 19.19 3.36
C LYS A 115 2.14 19.66 2.37
N GLU A 116 1.85 20.71 1.62
CA GLU A 116 2.76 21.27 0.62
C GLU A 116 4.02 21.91 1.24
N ASN A 117 3.90 22.40 2.49
CA ASN A 117 5.03 22.93 3.26
C ASN A 117 5.87 21.83 3.95
N GLY A 118 5.48 20.54 3.83
CA GLY A 118 6.17 19.42 4.48
C GLY A 118 5.83 19.24 5.96
N GLU A 119 4.87 19.99 6.49
CA GLU A 119 4.41 19.90 7.89
C GLU A 119 3.37 18.78 8.05
N LEU A 120 3.80 17.52 7.77
CA LEU A 120 2.90 16.36 7.64
C LEU A 120 2.02 16.14 8.88
N MET A 121 2.58 16.29 10.09
CA MET A 121 1.84 16.11 11.34
C MET A 121 0.72 17.18 11.51
N ALA A 122 1.02 18.42 11.16
CA ALA A 122 0.03 19.51 11.21
C ALA A 122 -1.07 19.29 10.16
N SER A 123 -0.70 18.89 8.96
CA SER A 123 -1.65 18.54 7.91
C SER A 123 -2.57 17.39 8.34
N ALA A 124 -2.03 16.31 8.90
CA ALA A 124 -2.80 15.18 9.42
C ALA A 124 -3.83 15.62 10.47
N ALA A 125 -3.44 16.51 11.38
CA ALA A 125 -4.35 17.06 12.39
C ALA A 125 -5.48 17.91 11.78
N GLU A 126 -5.20 18.65 10.71
CA GLU A 126 -6.26 19.38 9.99
C GLU A 126 -7.24 18.44 9.28
N PHE A 127 -6.76 17.32 8.72
CA PHE A 127 -7.66 16.30 8.16
C PHE A 127 -8.53 15.63 9.25
N GLU A 128 -8.01 15.37 10.44
CA GLU A 128 -8.84 14.90 11.58
C GLU A 128 -9.93 15.93 11.92
N ARG A 129 -9.60 17.21 11.81
CA ARG A 129 -10.55 18.29 12.05
C ARG A 129 -11.63 18.34 10.97
N ILE A 130 -11.27 18.18 9.68
CA ILE A 130 -12.23 18.06 8.58
C ILE A 130 -13.23 16.92 8.86
N GLU A 131 -12.74 15.76 9.30
CA GLU A 131 -13.61 14.63 9.64
C GLU A 131 -14.61 14.98 10.74
N THR A 132 -14.18 15.74 11.73
CA THR A 132 -15.03 16.13 12.86
C THR A 132 -16.04 17.24 12.49
N GLU A 133 -15.65 18.17 11.64
CA GLU A 133 -16.47 19.32 11.22
C GLU A 133 -17.48 18.94 10.11
N SER A 134 -17.17 17.94 9.28
CA SER A 134 -18.01 17.56 8.16
C SER A 134 -19.19 16.66 8.56
N ARG A 135 -20.34 16.88 7.90
CA ARG A 135 -21.49 15.97 7.92
C ARG A 135 -21.52 15.02 6.72
N ASP A 136 -20.73 15.30 5.71
CA ASP A 136 -20.61 14.46 4.51
C ASP A 136 -19.77 13.22 4.84
N GLU A 137 -20.39 12.05 4.71
CA GLU A 137 -19.74 10.77 5.02
C GLU A 137 -18.55 10.49 4.09
N SER A 138 -18.66 10.85 2.80
CA SER A 138 -17.58 10.64 1.83
C SER A 138 -16.36 11.48 2.21
N LEU A 139 -16.57 12.76 2.52
CA LEU A 139 -15.50 13.67 2.94
C LEU A 139 -14.87 13.24 4.28
N ARG A 140 -15.68 12.75 5.22
CA ARG A 140 -15.19 12.23 6.50
C ARG A 140 -14.30 10.98 6.31
N ARG A 141 -14.70 10.09 5.40
CA ARG A 141 -13.96 8.88 5.05
C ARG A 141 -12.61 9.24 4.43
N GLU A 142 -12.62 10.10 3.42
CA GLU A 142 -11.41 10.60 2.77
C GLU A 142 -10.48 11.33 3.76
N ALA A 143 -11.02 12.16 4.62
CA ALA A 143 -10.24 12.91 5.62
C ALA A 143 -9.51 11.97 6.59
N LEU A 144 -10.15 10.92 7.10
CA LEU A 144 -9.47 9.93 7.96
C LEU A 144 -8.38 9.17 7.21
N GLU A 145 -8.63 8.82 5.95
CA GLU A 145 -7.64 8.13 5.13
C GLU A 145 -6.41 9.00 4.89
N GLN A 146 -6.60 10.26 4.46
CA GLN A 146 -5.51 11.22 4.27
C GLN A 146 -4.75 11.49 5.57
N SER A 147 -5.47 11.67 6.69
CA SER A 147 -4.84 11.87 8.00
C SER A 147 -3.94 10.69 8.38
N ALA A 148 -4.44 9.46 8.28
CA ALA A 148 -3.68 8.27 8.62
C ALA A 148 -2.43 8.10 7.73
N GLU A 149 -2.56 8.33 6.42
CA GLU A 149 -1.44 8.25 5.48
C GLU A 149 -0.36 9.30 5.75
N LEU A 150 -0.76 10.52 6.10
CA LEU A 150 0.18 11.58 6.49
C LEU A 150 0.93 11.22 7.79
N TYR A 151 0.25 10.61 8.76
CA TYR A 151 0.91 10.11 9.97
C TYR A 151 1.88 8.97 9.65
N VAL A 152 1.56 8.08 8.71
CA VAL A 152 2.50 7.04 8.23
C VAL A 152 3.73 7.67 7.58
N GLN A 153 3.54 8.67 6.70
CA GLN A 153 4.63 9.39 6.05
C GLN A 153 5.52 10.13 7.06
N ALA A 154 4.92 10.68 8.12
CA ALA A 154 5.62 11.31 9.23
C ALA A 154 6.26 10.31 10.21
N ALA A 155 6.18 9.00 9.93
CA ALA A 155 6.61 7.90 10.80
C ALA A 155 5.94 7.90 12.20
N SER A 156 4.82 8.58 12.37
CA SER A 156 3.99 8.56 13.59
C SER A 156 3.02 7.39 13.57
N PHE A 157 3.56 6.17 13.67
CA PHE A 157 2.77 4.94 13.54
C PHE A 157 1.69 4.79 14.61
N LYS A 158 1.90 5.35 15.80
CA LYS A 158 0.89 5.36 16.87
C LYS A 158 -0.34 6.16 16.47
N ASP A 159 -0.16 7.35 15.91
CA ASP A 159 -1.27 8.19 15.46
C ASP A 159 -1.93 7.61 14.21
N ALA A 160 -1.14 7.09 13.26
CA ALA A 160 -1.67 6.38 12.10
C ALA A 160 -2.59 5.23 12.49
N LEU A 161 -2.17 4.35 13.41
CA LEU A 161 -2.99 3.27 13.92
C LEU A 161 -4.27 3.77 14.59
N ARG A 162 -4.19 4.83 15.40
CA ARG A 162 -5.35 5.45 16.05
C ARG A 162 -6.41 5.86 15.02
N ILE A 163 -5.97 6.49 13.93
CA ILE A 163 -6.87 6.95 12.87
C ILE A 163 -7.40 5.79 12.03
N TYR A 164 -6.56 4.83 11.64
CA TYR A 164 -7.03 3.65 10.91
C TYR A 164 -8.06 2.84 11.73
N TYR A 165 -7.85 2.66 13.03
CA TYR A 165 -8.84 2.02 13.90
C TYR A 165 -10.14 2.84 14.01
N LYS A 166 -10.06 4.16 14.05
CA LYS A 166 -11.23 5.05 13.97
C LYS A 166 -11.98 4.83 12.66
N TYR A 167 -11.25 4.75 11.53
CA TYR A 167 -11.80 4.51 10.20
C TYR A 167 -12.60 3.21 10.14
N VAL A 168 -11.98 2.07 10.45
CA VAL A 168 -12.64 0.75 10.33
C VAL A 168 -13.80 0.57 11.31
N LYS A 169 -13.83 1.33 12.40
CA LYS A 169 -14.94 1.37 13.34
C LYS A 169 -16.10 2.22 12.82
N ALA A 170 -15.80 3.37 12.24
CA ALA A 170 -16.81 4.30 11.72
C ALA A 170 -17.39 3.82 10.38
N PHE A 171 -16.58 3.17 9.56
CA PHE A 171 -16.90 2.77 8.19
C PHE A 171 -16.61 1.28 7.96
N PRO A 172 -17.44 0.38 8.50
CA PRO A 172 -17.25 -1.07 8.31
C PRO A 172 -17.64 -1.55 6.90
N SER A 173 -18.39 -0.73 6.14
CA SER A 173 -18.83 -0.95 4.76
C SER A 173 -18.38 0.21 3.87
N PRO A 174 -18.00 -0.04 2.59
CA PRO A 174 -17.92 -1.38 1.97
C PRO A 174 -16.78 -2.22 2.57
N ALA A 175 -16.96 -3.55 2.57
CA ALA A 175 -16.02 -4.51 3.15
C ALA A 175 -14.61 -4.38 2.56
N GLU A 176 -14.48 -4.02 1.28
CA GLU A 176 -13.21 -3.85 0.59
C GLU A 176 -12.35 -2.77 1.26
N SER A 177 -12.88 -1.55 1.42
CA SER A 177 -12.15 -0.44 2.06
C SER A 177 -11.79 -0.75 3.53
N ALA A 178 -12.69 -1.43 4.24
CA ALA A 178 -12.44 -1.85 5.61
C ALA A 178 -11.30 -2.89 5.71
N ILE A 179 -11.26 -3.87 4.79
CA ILE A 179 -10.22 -4.90 4.74
C ILE A 179 -8.88 -4.29 4.30
N GLU A 180 -8.86 -3.41 3.31
CA GLU A 180 -7.65 -2.71 2.89
C GLU A 180 -7.05 -1.87 4.02
N THR A 181 -7.89 -1.16 4.76
CA THR A 181 -7.43 -0.40 5.94
C THR A 181 -6.89 -1.33 7.02
N ARG A 182 -7.51 -2.49 7.26
CA ARG A 182 -6.98 -3.51 8.19
C ARG A 182 -5.66 -4.10 7.72
N GLN A 183 -5.46 -4.24 6.41
CA GLN A 183 -4.17 -4.65 5.87
C GLN A 183 -3.09 -3.60 6.17
N LYS A 184 -3.39 -2.30 5.99
CA LYS A 184 -2.47 -1.20 6.37
C LYS A 184 -2.13 -1.25 7.87
N ILE A 185 -3.11 -1.54 8.74
CA ILE A 185 -2.90 -1.73 10.20
C ILE A 185 -1.96 -2.93 10.45
N ALA A 186 -2.24 -4.06 9.82
CA ALA A 186 -1.43 -5.27 9.95
C ALA A 186 0.02 -5.02 9.52
N ASP A 187 0.24 -4.32 8.41
CA ASP A 187 1.56 -3.99 7.89
C ASP A 187 2.36 -3.10 8.87
N ILE A 188 1.69 -2.15 9.52
CA ILE A 188 2.32 -1.32 10.57
C ILE A 188 2.72 -2.18 11.78
N HIS A 189 1.85 -3.08 12.24
CA HIS A 189 2.17 -3.99 13.34
C HIS A 189 3.34 -4.91 12.98
N LYS A 190 3.36 -5.48 11.77
CA LYS A 190 4.47 -6.30 11.27
C LYS A 190 5.78 -5.52 11.23
N LYS A 191 5.76 -4.29 10.70
CA LYS A 191 6.95 -3.40 10.63
C LYS A 191 7.49 -3.07 12.01
N ASN A 192 6.62 -2.97 13.01
CA ASN A 192 6.99 -2.67 14.39
C ASN A 192 7.28 -3.93 15.23
N ASN A 193 7.37 -5.13 14.61
CA ASN A 193 7.59 -6.43 15.28
C ASN A 193 6.52 -6.73 16.36
N ASN A 194 5.30 -6.26 16.17
CA ASN A 194 4.18 -6.55 17.05
C ASN A 194 3.37 -7.73 16.49
N ASP A 195 3.92 -8.93 16.59
CA ASP A 195 3.36 -10.16 16.01
C ASP A 195 1.97 -10.48 16.56
N LYS A 196 1.71 -10.18 17.82
CA LYS A 196 0.41 -10.45 18.45
C LYS A 196 -0.72 -9.71 17.75
N ASP A 197 -0.57 -8.41 17.55
CA ASP A 197 -1.60 -7.57 16.94
C ASP A 197 -1.62 -7.77 15.42
N TYR A 198 -0.46 -8.01 14.78
CA TYR A 198 -0.40 -8.44 13.39
C TYR A 198 -1.28 -9.67 13.12
N ILE A 199 -1.09 -10.76 13.89
CA ILE A 199 -1.89 -11.97 13.75
C ILE A 199 -3.38 -11.74 14.09
N ALA A 200 -3.69 -10.84 15.02
CA ALA A 200 -5.08 -10.49 15.34
C ALA A 200 -5.77 -9.78 14.17
N GLU A 201 -5.07 -8.85 13.49
CA GLU A 201 -5.61 -8.18 12.31
C GLU A 201 -5.79 -9.14 11.13
N LEU A 202 -4.83 -10.04 10.85
CA LEU A 202 -4.98 -11.06 9.81
C LEU A 202 -6.22 -11.95 10.05
N LYS A 203 -6.47 -12.37 11.30
CA LYS A 203 -7.69 -13.11 11.65
C LYS A 203 -8.95 -12.28 11.39
N THR A 204 -8.89 -10.99 11.66
CA THR A 204 -10.02 -10.09 11.45
C THR A 204 -10.30 -9.90 9.96
N ILE A 205 -9.26 -9.74 9.12
CA ILE A 205 -9.36 -9.68 7.65
C ILE A 205 -10.09 -10.93 7.12
N VAL A 206 -9.61 -12.13 7.49
CA VAL A 206 -10.23 -13.40 7.09
C VAL A 206 -11.69 -13.48 7.51
N LYS A 207 -12.00 -13.09 8.75
CA LYS A 207 -13.37 -13.10 9.28
C LYS A 207 -14.28 -12.10 8.56
N THR A 208 -13.75 -10.90 8.24
CA THR A 208 -14.52 -9.85 7.56
C THR A 208 -14.85 -10.28 6.13
N ASP A 209 -13.90 -10.83 5.37
CA ASP A 209 -14.14 -11.36 4.02
C ASP A 209 -15.18 -12.50 4.04
N ALA A 210 -15.03 -13.44 4.96
CA ALA A 210 -15.98 -14.55 5.10
C ALA A 210 -17.41 -14.09 5.43
N GLY A 211 -17.56 -12.95 6.11
CA GLY A 211 -18.86 -12.36 6.47
C GLY A 211 -19.36 -11.30 5.49
N ALA A 212 -18.62 -10.97 4.43
CA ALA A 212 -18.93 -9.85 3.54
C ALA A 212 -20.15 -10.11 2.63
N GLY A 213 -20.55 -11.36 2.42
CA GLY A 213 -21.71 -11.68 1.60
C GLY A 213 -21.65 -11.03 0.21
N PRO A 214 -22.65 -10.18 -0.16
CA PRO A 214 -22.66 -9.51 -1.46
C PRO A 214 -21.52 -8.49 -1.67
N GLU A 215 -20.91 -7.98 -0.61
CA GLU A 215 -19.79 -7.04 -0.67
C GLU A 215 -18.43 -7.75 -0.89
N ARG A 216 -18.42 -9.08 -0.96
CA ARG A 216 -17.21 -9.85 -1.21
C ARG A 216 -16.75 -9.65 -2.65
N THR A 217 -15.55 -9.09 -2.82
CA THR A 217 -14.93 -8.83 -4.13
C THR A 217 -13.71 -9.71 -4.34
N ASP A 218 -13.16 -9.73 -5.56
CA ASP A 218 -11.89 -10.40 -5.83
C ASP A 218 -10.76 -9.81 -4.99
N ARG A 219 -10.83 -8.52 -4.70
CA ARG A 219 -9.84 -7.82 -3.87
C ARG A 219 -9.91 -8.26 -2.40
N THR A 220 -11.11 -8.32 -1.81
CA THR A 220 -11.28 -8.81 -0.43
C THR A 220 -10.82 -10.25 -0.29
N ARG A 221 -11.18 -11.09 -1.27
CA ARG A 221 -10.79 -12.50 -1.35
C ARG A 221 -9.27 -12.65 -1.45
N TYR A 222 -8.62 -11.84 -2.28
CA TYR A 222 -7.16 -11.83 -2.41
C TYR A 222 -6.46 -11.50 -1.07
N LEU A 223 -6.89 -10.43 -0.39
CA LEU A 223 -6.30 -10.03 0.89
C LEU A 223 -6.55 -11.08 1.98
N ALA A 224 -7.76 -11.63 2.04
CA ALA A 224 -8.10 -12.67 3.01
C ALA A 224 -7.34 -13.99 2.75
N ALA A 225 -7.16 -14.39 1.50
CA ALA A 225 -6.40 -15.57 1.13
C ALA A 225 -4.92 -15.45 1.56
N ASN A 226 -4.29 -14.30 1.29
CA ASN A 226 -2.92 -14.05 1.74
C ASN A 226 -2.81 -14.01 3.27
N ALA A 227 -3.76 -13.38 3.96
CA ALA A 227 -3.81 -13.41 5.41
C ALA A 227 -3.98 -14.84 5.96
N ALA A 228 -4.85 -15.64 5.36
CA ALA A 228 -5.07 -17.04 5.74
C ALA A 228 -3.84 -17.92 5.49
N LEU A 229 -3.07 -17.65 4.43
CA LEU A 229 -1.82 -18.35 4.13
C LEU A 229 -0.80 -18.14 5.27
N VAL A 230 -0.59 -16.89 5.70
CA VAL A 230 0.28 -16.59 6.84
C VAL A 230 -0.23 -17.26 8.13
N LEU A 231 -1.54 -17.25 8.37
CA LEU A 231 -2.14 -17.89 9.54
C LEU A 231 -2.05 -19.43 9.52
N ALA A 232 -1.77 -20.05 8.38
CA ALA A 232 -1.58 -21.49 8.25
C ALA A 232 -0.16 -21.94 8.63
N GLU A 233 0.87 -21.10 8.46
CA GLU A 233 2.28 -21.41 8.70
C GLU A 233 2.55 -22.09 10.05
N PRO A 234 2.02 -21.64 11.20
CA PRO A 234 2.30 -22.28 12.49
C PRO A 234 1.83 -23.74 12.59
N SER A 235 0.88 -24.15 11.72
CA SER A 235 0.45 -25.55 11.69
C SER A 235 1.47 -26.45 10.99
N LEU A 236 2.20 -25.88 10.02
CA LEU A 236 3.28 -26.53 9.31
C LEU A 236 4.49 -26.73 10.23
N ASP A 237 4.90 -25.67 10.93
CA ASP A 237 5.98 -25.71 11.90
C ASP A 237 5.71 -26.76 12.99
N ALA A 238 4.51 -26.76 13.55
CA ALA A 238 4.10 -27.73 14.54
C ALA A 238 4.09 -29.20 14.02
N PHE A 239 3.93 -29.38 12.69
CA PHE A 239 4.07 -30.69 12.08
C PHE A 239 5.55 -31.07 11.87
N TYR A 240 6.39 -30.15 11.39
CA TYR A 240 7.81 -30.40 11.14
C TYR A 240 8.59 -30.68 12.44
N GLU A 241 8.26 -30.02 13.54
CA GLU A 241 8.92 -30.20 14.84
C GLU A 241 8.80 -31.63 15.41
N VAL A 242 7.80 -32.41 15.01
CA VAL A 242 7.61 -33.76 15.55
C VAL A 242 8.56 -34.74 14.88
N LYS A 243 9.59 -35.17 15.61
CA LYS A 243 10.53 -36.23 15.19
C LYS A 243 10.01 -37.63 15.59
N LEU A 244 10.29 -38.64 14.75
CA LEU A 244 9.91 -40.06 14.98
C LEU A 244 11.00 -40.77 15.75
N VAL A 245 11.18 -40.42 17.00
CA VAL A 245 12.11 -41.01 17.98
C VAL A 245 11.32 -41.78 19.05
N LYS A 246 12.00 -42.53 19.93
CA LYS A 246 11.35 -43.21 21.06
C LYS A 246 10.65 -42.21 22.02
N PRO A 247 9.44 -42.51 22.54
CA PRO A 247 8.61 -43.69 22.24
C PRO A 247 7.87 -43.56 20.90
N PHE A 248 8.25 -44.36 19.92
CA PHE A 248 7.86 -44.26 18.49
C PHE A 248 6.34 -44.13 18.29
N LYS A 249 5.55 -45.06 18.84
CA LYS A 249 4.08 -45.10 18.65
C LYS A 249 3.42 -43.77 19.08
N LYS A 250 3.88 -43.20 20.20
CA LYS A 250 3.36 -41.91 20.70
C LYS A 250 3.68 -40.75 19.75
N ASN A 251 4.93 -40.70 19.29
CA ASN A 251 5.40 -39.63 18.39
C ASN A 251 4.80 -39.77 16.99
N LEU A 252 4.61 -41.01 16.48
CA LEU A 252 3.92 -41.28 15.23
C LEU A 252 2.46 -40.78 15.27
N ASN A 253 1.71 -41.09 16.35
CA ASN A 253 0.34 -40.62 16.52
C ASN A 253 0.28 -39.09 16.60
N ARG A 254 1.23 -38.45 17.32
CA ARG A 254 1.35 -37.01 17.39
C ARG A 254 1.62 -36.40 16.02
N LYS A 255 2.57 -36.96 15.24
CA LYS A 255 2.92 -36.48 13.91
C LYS A 255 1.75 -36.63 12.94
N LYS A 256 1.02 -37.75 12.94
CA LYS A 256 -0.21 -37.97 12.14
C LYS A 256 -1.30 -36.93 12.49
N LYS A 257 -1.49 -36.62 13.78
CA LYS A 257 -2.45 -35.57 14.21
C LYS A 257 -2.07 -34.18 13.71
N ARG A 258 -0.78 -33.83 13.78
CA ARG A 258 -0.26 -32.54 13.28
C ARG A 258 -0.33 -32.45 11.76
N MET A 259 0.01 -33.55 11.06
CA MET A 259 -0.14 -33.67 9.62
C MET A 259 -1.58 -33.38 9.18
N LYS A 260 -2.56 -34.06 9.79
CA LYS A 260 -3.98 -33.83 9.48
C LYS A 260 -4.38 -32.37 9.69
N ALA A 261 -3.97 -31.77 10.80
CA ALA A 261 -4.30 -30.38 11.10
C ALA A 261 -3.67 -29.41 10.10
N ALA A 262 -2.46 -29.67 9.61
CA ALA A 262 -1.82 -28.88 8.56
C ALA A 262 -2.55 -29.06 7.22
N ILE A 263 -2.83 -30.31 6.81
CA ILE A 263 -3.57 -30.62 5.58
C ILE A 263 -4.92 -29.89 5.58
N ASP A 264 -5.70 -30.01 6.66
CA ASP A 264 -7.04 -29.40 6.79
C ASP A 264 -6.99 -27.86 6.63
N ARG A 265 -5.91 -27.21 7.09
CA ARG A 265 -5.71 -25.76 6.94
C ARG A 265 -5.33 -25.38 5.52
N TYR A 266 -4.35 -26.06 4.92
CA TYR A 266 -3.87 -25.74 3.59
C TYR A 266 -4.90 -26.11 2.50
N THR A 267 -5.71 -27.13 2.69
CA THR A 267 -6.82 -27.45 1.77
C THR A 267 -7.84 -26.32 1.69
N LYS A 268 -8.17 -25.67 2.84
CA LYS A 268 -9.10 -24.53 2.86
C LYS A 268 -8.57 -23.28 2.14
N LEU A 269 -7.27 -23.17 1.93
CA LEU A 269 -6.69 -22.07 1.18
C LEU A 269 -6.99 -22.15 -0.32
N VAL A 270 -7.17 -23.37 -0.83
CA VAL A 270 -7.52 -23.60 -2.24
C VAL A 270 -8.92 -23.06 -2.54
N ASP A 271 -9.84 -23.08 -1.57
CA ASP A 271 -11.22 -22.59 -1.68
C ASP A 271 -11.32 -21.08 -1.93
N TYR A 272 -10.21 -20.32 -1.73
CA TYR A 272 -10.18 -18.92 -2.08
C TYR A 272 -10.05 -18.66 -3.59
N GLU A 273 -9.64 -19.64 -4.37
CA GLU A 273 -9.45 -19.52 -5.84
C GLU A 273 -8.50 -18.38 -6.24
N VAL A 274 -7.53 -18.03 -5.38
CA VAL A 274 -6.49 -17.06 -5.64
C VAL A 274 -5.24 -17.80 -6.11
N SER A 275 -4.89 -17.67 -7.37
CA SER A 275 -3.87 -18.49 -8.06
C SER A 275 -2.54 -18.60 -7.31
N GLU A 276 -2.03 -17.50 -6.75
CA GLU A 276 -0.78 -17.49 -5.98
C GLU A 276 -0.92 -18.28 -4.67
N VAL A 277 -2.04 -18.11 -3.96
CA VAL A 277 -2.33 -18.81 -2.70
C VAL A 277 -2.64 -20.27 -2.95
N THR A 278 -3.39 -20.59 -4.02
CA THR A 278 -3.69 -21.96 -4.44
C THR A 278 -2.41 -22.72 -4.75
N SER A 279 -1.52 -22.16 -5.55
CA SER A 279 -0.25 -22.82 -5.88
C SER A 279 0.67 -22.97 -4.67
N ALA A 280 0.71 -21.97 -3.77
CA ALA A 280 1.43 -22.06 -2.50
C ALA A 280 0.88 -23.16 -1.60
N ALA A 281 -0.43 -23.21 -1.45
CA ALA A 281 -1.11 -24.22 -0.63
C ALA A 281 -0.90 -25.64 -1.18
N THR A 282 -1.04 -25.82 -2.48
CA THR A 282 -0.84 -27.11 -3.15
C THR A 282 0.61 -27.58 -3.00
N TYR A 283 1.59 -26.69 -3.18
CA TYR A 283 2.99 -27.01 -2.93
C TYR A 283 3.20 -27.49 -1.48
N GLN A 284 2.68 -26.77 -0.50
CA GLN A 284 2.85 -27.14 0.91
C GLN A 284 2.13 -28.44 1.26
N LEU A 285 0.97 -28.72 0.66
CA LEU A 285 0.30 -30.02 0.80
C LEU A 285 1.18 -31.17 0.32
N ALA A 286 1.83 -31.01 -0.83
CA ALA A 286 2.77 -31.99 -1.35
C ALA A 286 3.97 -32.20 -0.43
N GLU A 287 4.56 -31.10 0.06
CA GLU A 287 5.70 -31.16 1.00
C GLU A 287 5.33 -31.79 2.35
N ILE A 288 4.08 -31.62 2.84
CA ILE A 288 3.60 -32.31 4.04
C ILE A 288 3.64 -33.83 3.84
N TYR A 289 3.15 -34.32 2.71
CA TYR A 289 3.18 -35.76 2.38
C TYR A 289 4.60 -36.27 2.24
N PHE A 290 5.43 -35.57 1.46
CA PHE A 290 6.83 -35.92 1.27
C PHE A 290 7.61 -35.97 2.59
N HIS A 291 7.46 -34.92 3.43
CA HIS A 291 8.15 -34.90 4.71
C HIS A 291 7.69 -36.02 5.66
N PHE A 292 6.42 -36.42 5.58
CA PHE A 292 5.93 -37.53 6.40
C PHE A 292 6.54 -38.85 5.94
N SER A 293 6.63 -39.09 4.62
CA SER A 293 7.33 -40.27 4.03
C SER A 293 8.79 -40.31 4.51
N ARG A 294 9.53 -39.22 4.33
CA ARG A 294 10.93 -39.14 4.78
C ARG A 294 11.08 -39.35 6.28
N ALA A 295 10.18 -38.77 7.09
CA ALA A 295 10.21 -38.95 8.55
C ALA A 295 10.00 -40.43 8.99
N LEU A 296 9.24 -41.25 8.23
CA LEU A 296 9.12 -42.66 8.46
C LEU A 296 10.44 -43.37 8.15
N LEU A 297 11.03 -43.09 6.99
CA LEU A 297 12.29 -43.70 6.57
C LEU A 297 13.46 -43.33 7.50
N ASP A 298 13.50 -42.10 7.96
CA ASP A 298 14.56 -41.57 8.85
C ASP A 298 14.26 -41.82 10.35
N SER A 299 13.21 -42.58 10.67
CA SER A 299 12.81 -42.82 12.07
C SER A 299 13.85 -43.65 12.82
N GLU A 300 13.89 -43.46 14.14
CA GLU A 300 14.78 -44.23 15.02
C GLU A 300 14.46 -45.72 14.97
N ARG A 301 15.48 -46.54 14.77
CA ARG A 301 15.35 -48.01 14.70
C ARG A 301 15.24 -48.61 16.11
N PRO A 302 14.45 -49.70 16.26
CA PRO A 302 14.45 -50.46 17.53
C PRO A 302 15.85 -51.03 17.81
N GLY A 303 16.24 -50.98 19.08
CA GLY A 303 17.49 -51.62 19.49
C GLY A 303 17.35 -53.14 19.61
N GLY A 304 18.46 -53.86 19.40
CA GLY A 304 18.54 -55.33 19.62
C GLY A 304 18.03 -56.20 18.47
N LEU A 305 17.81 -55.60 17.29
CA LEU A 305 17.49 -56.35 16.08
C LEU A 305 18.76 -57.03 15.50
N SER A 306 18.63 -58.24 14.98
CA SER A 306 19.60 -58.87 14.11
C SER A 306 19.65 -58.18 12.74
N GLU A 307 20.66 -58.42 11.96
CA GLU A 307 20.83 -57.84 10.62
C GLU A 307 19.60 -58.14 9.71
N LEU A 308 19.11 -59.38 9.71
CA LEU A 308 17.94 -59.77 8.95
C LEU A 308 16.65 -59.06 9.45
N GLU A 309 16.47 -58.95 10.76
CA GLU A 309 15.30 -58.24 11.34
C GLU A 309 15.36 -56.75 11.03
N LEU A 310 16.55 -56.15 11.01
CA LEU A 310 16.73 -54.73 10.64
C LEU A 310 16.38 -54.50 9.16
N GLU A 311 16.80 -55.42 8.25
CA GLU A 311 16.46 -55.38 6.84
C GLU A 311 14.93 -55.49 6.63
N GLN A 312 14.29 -56.46 7.28
CA GLN A 312 12.83 -56.61 7.22
C GLN A 312 12.10 -55.39 7.79
N TYR A 313 12.63 -54.78 8.86
CA TYR A 313 12.08 -53.56 9.44
C TYR A 313 12.20 -52.38 8.46
N ASN A 314 13.32 -52.22 7.77
CA ASN A 314 13.52 -51.15 6.78
C ASN A 314 12.56 -51.34 5.59
N LEU A 315 12.40 -52.53 5.05
CA LEU A 315 11.42 -52.84 3.99
C LEU A 315 9.99 -52.49 4.43
N ALA A 316 9.61 -52.84 5.67
CA ALA A 316 8.30 -52.50 6.21
C ALA A 316 8.10 -50.99 6.35
N LEU A 317 9.16 -50.21 6.65
CA LEU A 317 9.11 -48.75 6.66
C LEU A 317 8.98 -48.18 5.25
N GLU A 318 9.68 -48.73 4.26
CA GLU A 318 9.57 -48.34 2.85
C GLU A 318 8.12 -48.55 2.36
N ASP A 319 7.54 -49.71 2.63
CA ASP A 319 6.15 -50.01 2.27
C ASP A 319 5.16 -49.01 2.93
N GLN A 320 5.43 -48.60 4.16
CA GLN A 320 4.59 -47.62 4.85
C GLN A 320 4.83 -46.19 4.36
N ALA A 321 6.00 -45.83 3.89
CA ALA A 321 6.38 -44.51 3.43
C ALA A 321 5.95 -44.23 1.98
N TYR A 322 6.02 -45.27 1.14
CA TYR A 322 5.75 -45.19 -0.30
C TYR A 322 4.43 -44.53 -0.69
N PRO A 323 3.26 -44.83 -0.07
CA PRO A 323 2.01 -44.20 -0.45
C PRO A 323 1.99 -42.70 -0.19
N PHE A 324 2.80 -42.21 0.76
CA PHE A 324 2.92 -40.76 1.05
C PHE A 324 3.84 -40.09 0.03
N GLU A 325 4.86 -40.76 -0.46
CA GLU A 325 5.71 -40.26 -1.54
C GLU A 325 4.93 -40.18 -2.86
N GLU A 326 4.18 -41.23 -3.23
CA GLU A 326 3.27 -41.18 -4.39
C GLU A 326 2.28 -40.02 -4.26
N LYS A 327 1.69 -39.83 -3.07
CA LYS A 327 0.75 -38.73 -2.84
C LYS A 327 1.41 -37.36 -2.99
N ALA A 328 2.68 -37.22 -2.57
CA ALA A 328 3.43 -35.98 -2.77
C ALA A 328 3.64 -35.70 -4.26
N ILE A 329 3.99 -36.69 -5.04
CA ILE A 329 4.13 -36.59 -6.49
C ILE A 329 2.82 -36.14 -7.13
N ASP A 330 1.72 -36.84 -6.86
CA ASP A 330 0.39 -36.51 -7.39
C ASP A 330 0.01 -35.06 -7.11
N VAL A 331 0.30 -34.56 -5.89
CA VAL A 331 -0.06 -33.20 -5.50
C VAL A 331 0.88 -32.18 -6.15
N HIS A 332 2.17 -32.46 -6.32
CA HIS A 332 3.07 -31.61 -7.12
C HIS A 332 2.65 -31.58 -8.60
N GLU A 333 2.24 -32.73 -9.19
CA GLU A 333 1.72 -32.78 -10.56
C GLU A 333 0.47 -31.89 -10.70
N LYS A 334 -0.47 -31.95 -9.75
CA LYS A 334 -1.64 -31.04 -9.72
C LYS A 334 -1.25 -29.57 -9.62
N ASN A 335 -0.16 -29.25 -8.93
CA ASN A 335 0.30 -27.86 -8.86
C ASN A 335 0.81 -27.37 -10.23
N ILE A 336 1.52 -28.20 -10.97
CA ILE A 336 2.01 -27.82 -12.31
C ILE A 336 0.90 -27.83 -13.38
N GLU A 337 -0.23 -28.50 -13.15
CA GLU A 337 -1.41 -28.40 -14.03
C GLU A 337 -1.94 -26.96 -14.14
N LEU A 338 -1.70 -26.10 -13.15
CA LEU A 338 -2.05 -24.67 -13.18
C LEU A 338 -1.34 -23.92 -14.34
N LEU A 339 -0.25 -24.46 -14.89
CA LEU A 339 0.39 -23.92 -16.10
C LEU A 339 -0.57 -23.93 -17.30
N SER A 340 -1.45 -24.92 -17.39
CA SER A 340 -2.41 -25.05 -18.51
C SER A 340 -3.42 -23.91 -18.57
N ILE A 341 -3.66 -23.23 -17.45
CA ILE A 341 -4.53 -22.05 -17.33
C ILE A 341 -3.73 -20.74 -17.21
N GLY A 342 -2.44 -20.76 -17.57
CA GLY A 342 -1.58 -19.57 -17.61
C GLY A 342 -1.03 -19.12 -16.25
N VAL A 343 -1.16 -19.91 -15.20
CA VAL A 343 -0.60 -19.57 -13.88
C VAL A 343 0.85 -20.04 -13.83
N TYR A 344 1.80 -19.12 -13.66
CA TYR A 344 3.21 -19.38 -13.43
C TYR A 344 3.75 -18.51 -12.30
N ASN A 345 4.37 -19.13 -11.31
CA ASN A 345 4.96 -18.46 -10.16
C ASN A 345 6.00 -19.35 -9.45
N LYS A 346 6.67 -18.78 -8.44
CA LYS A 346 7.73 -19.47 -7.65
C LYS A 346 7.31 -20.83 -7.05
N TRP A 347 6.03 -21.05 -6.77
CA TRP A 347 5.54 -22.29 -6.16
C TRP A 347 5.43 -23.41 -7.19
N ILE A 348 5.08 -23.05 -8.41
CA ILE A 348 5.08 -23.97 -9.56
C ILE A 348 6.50 -24.37 -9.91
N ASP A 349 7.44 -23.40 -9.96
CA ASP A 349 8.87 -23.68 -10.13
C ASP A 349 9.40 -24.67 -9.10
N LYS A 350 9.05 -24.45 -7.82
CA LYS A 350 9.42 -25.37 -6.74
C LYS A 350 8.84 -26.76 -6.92
N SER A 351 7.58 -26.86 -7.42
CA SER A 351 6.98 -28.17 -7.71
C SER A 351 7.67 -28.88 -8.86
N ILE A 352 8.04 -28.17 -9.94
CA ILE A 352 8.81 -28.74 -11.07
C ILE A 352 10.16 -29.22 -10.57
N ALA A 353 10.89 -28.41 -9.82
CA ALA A 353 12.18 -28.77 -9.26
C ALA A 353 12.08 -29.99 -8.34
N LYS A 354 11.02 -30.10 -7.56
CA LYS A 354 10.80 -31.26 -6.68
C LYS A 354 10.47 -32.51 -7.49
N LEU A 355 9.63 -32.42 -8.51
CA LEU A 355 9.31 -33.52 -9.42
C LEU A 355 10.54 -33.99 -10.20
N ALA A 356 11.45 -33.09 -10.57
CA ALA A 356 12.71 -33.47 -11.21
C ALA A 356 13.59 -34.34 -10.30
N VAL A 357 13.50 -34.18 -8.98
CA VAL A 357 14.19 -35.04 -8.00
C VAL A 357 13.45 -36.36 -7.77
N LEU A 358 12.11 -36.34 -7.66
CA LEU A 358 11.30 -37.50 -7.34
C LEU A 358 11.08 -38.39 -8.55
N MET A 359 10.97 -37.83 -9.75
CA MET A 359 10.74 -38.53 -11.02
C MET A 359 11.70 -38.03 -12.11
N PRO A 360 13.02 -38.25 -11.97
CA PRO A 360 14.01 -37.67 -12.88
C PRO A 360 13.81 -38.13 -14.33
N ALA A 361 13.37 -39.37 -14.57
CA ALA A 361 13.09 -39.86 -15.90
C ALA A 361 12.02 -39.07 -16.67
N ARG A 362 11.10 -38.40 -15.94
CA ARG A 362 10.02 -37.61 -16.53
C ARG A 362 10.30 -36.10 -16.52
N TYR A 363 10.90 -35.58 -15.45
CA TYR A 363 11.00 -34.15 -15.21
C TYR A 363 12.43 -33.57 -15.21
N ALA A 364 13.49 -34.41 -15.15
CA ALA A 364 14.88 -33.95 -15.23
C ALA A 364 15.48 -34.10 -16.64
N LYS A 365 14.66 -33.89 -17.69
CA LYS A 365 15.16 -33.90 -19.06
C LYS A 365 15.97 -32.63 -19.29
N ALA A 366 17.26 -32.79 -19.63
CA ALA A 366 18.04 -31.69 -20.16
C ALA A 366 17.46 -31.27 -21.52
N GLU A 367 17.26 -29.96 -21.74
CA GLU A 367 17.07 -29.46 -23.10
C GLU A 367 18.34 -29.83 -23.89
N GLU A 368 18.25 -30.80 -24.80
CA GLU A 368 19.25 -30.93 -25.83
C GLU A 368 19.18 -29.64 -26.65
N GLN A 369 20.19 -28.80 -26.53
CA GLN A 369 20.34 -27.64 -27.42
C GLN A 369 20.33 -28.17 -28.84
N ASN A 370 19.23 -27.96 -29.53
CA ASN A 370 19.10 -28.35 -30.92
C ASN A 370 20.12 -27.51 -31.70
N THR A 371 21.26 -28.13 -32.07
CA THR A 371 22.34 -27.48 -32.85
C THR A 371 21.83 -26.92 -34.18
N PHE A 372 20.62 -27.32 -34.61
CA PHE A 372 19.95 -26.82 -35.79
C PHE A 372 19.53 -25.32 -35.66
N ILE A 373 19.23 -24.83 -34.45
CA ILE A 373 18.87 -23.42 -34.25
C ILE A 373 20.12 -22.51 -34.27
N LYS A 374 21.29 -23.02 -33.88
CA LYS A 374 22.55 -22.27 -34.01
C LYS A 374 22.97 -21.97 -35.45
N SER A 375 22.47 -22.78 -36.42
CA SER A 375 22.73 -22.56 -37.83
C SER A 375 21.76 -21.57 -38.51
N LEU A 376 20.71 -21.12 -37.82
CA LEU A 376 19.72 -20.17 -38.32
C LEU A 376 19.94 -18.72 -37.86
N THR A 377 20.92 -18.47 -37.01
CA THR A 377 21.27 -17.13 -36.53
C THR A 377 22.59 -16.62 -37.06
N PRO A 378 22.81 -16.50 -38.35
CA PRO A 378 23.91 -15.65 -38.80
C PRO A 378 23.64 -14.81 -40.04
N SER A 379 22.43 -14.43 -40.36
CA SER A 379 22.31 -13.47 -41.50
C SER A 379 22.22 -12.02 -41.06
N SER A 380 21.97 -11.68 -39.79
CA SER A 380 21.94 -10.28 -39.36
C SER A 380 23.33 -9.70 -38.98
N GLN A 381 24.27 -10.54 -38.52
CA GLN A 381 25.63 -10.05 -38.22
C GLN A 381 26.56 -10.01 -39.44
N GLN A 382 26.29 -10.80 -40.50
CA GLN A 382 27.04 -10.70 -41.75
C GLN A 382 26.52 -9.54 -42.64
N ALA A 383 25.28 -9.11 -42.54
CA ALA A 383 24.75 -7.96 -43.21
C ALA A 383 25.33 -6.65 -42.65
N GLU A 384 25.52 -6.53 -41.31
CA GLU A 384 26.12 -5.33 -40.72
C GLU A 384 27.63 -5.18 -40.96
N THR A 385 28.36 -6.27 -41.24
CA THR A 385 29.79 -6.19 -41.60
C THR A 385 30.01 -5.87 -43.07
N THR A 386 29.13 -6.33 -43.97
CA THR A 386 29.19 -5.99 -45.40
C THR A 386 28.81 -4.52 -45.67
N ASP A 387 27.79 -3.99 -44.97
CA ASP A 387 27.42 -2.58 -45.10
C ASP A 387 28.52 -1.63 -44.58
N LYS A 388 29.22 -1.99 -43.50
CA LYS A 388 30.36 -1.21 -42.99
C LYS A 388 31.60 -1.25 -43.90
N GLU A 389 31.87 -2.36 -44.59
CA GLU A 389 32.95 -2.49 -45.55
C GLU A 389 32.63 -1.77 -46.86
N GLU A 390 31.38 -1.68 -47.30
CA GLU A 390 30.96 -0.89 -48.47
C GLU A 390 30.94 0.61 -48.15
N GLU A 391 30.49 1.08 -46.97
CA GLU A 391 30.57 2.47 -46.55
C GLU A 391 32.02 2.94 -46.42
N GLN A 392 32.93 2.10 -45.90
CA GLN A 392 34.36 2.44 -45.81
C GLN A 392 35.01 2.56 -47.20
N LYS A 393 34.66 1.67 -48.15
CA LYS A 393 35.14 1.77 -49.54
C LYS A 393 34.62 2.98 -50.30
N VAL A 394 33.39 3.43 -50.02
CA VAL A 394 32.83 4.65 -50.62
C VAL A 394 33.51 5.91 -50.06
N GLN A 395 33.86 5.93 -48.79
CA GLN A 395 34.59 7.03 -48.16
C GLN A 395 36.05 7.15 -48.70
N ASP A 396 36.73 6.00 -48.88
CA ASP A 396 38.09 5.98 -49.42
C ASP A 396 38.16 6.43 -50.91
N VAL A 397 37.14 6.10 -51.71
CA VAL A 397 37.05 6.58 -53.11
C VAL A 397 36.72 8.06 -53.18
N THR A 398 35.94 8.61 -52.25
CA THR A 398 35.62 10.05 -52.22
C THR A 398 36.82 10.89 -51.77
N ALA A 399 37.70 10.35 -50.95
CA ALA A 399 38.94 11.01 -50.52
C ALA A 399 40.04 11.04 -51.60
N MET A 400 39.97 10.14 -52.59
CA MET A 400 40.94 10.10 -53.71
C MET A 400 40.56 11.00 -54.91
N VAL A 401 39.34 11.53 -54.98
CA VAL A 401 38.87 12.36 -56.13
C VAL A 401 38.76 13.84 -55.74
N GLY A 402 39.05 14.21 -54.48
CA GLY A 402 38.99 15.59 -53.97
C GLY A 402 40.35 16.21 -53.60
N GLY A 403 41.43 15.79 -54.20
CA GLY A 403 42.75 16.40 -54.03
C GLY A 403 43.26 17.03 -55.32
#